data_3c2cb4fcdc3c43c1cb90ff6a16b7f394
#
_entry.id   3c2cb4fcdc3c43c1cb90ff6a16b7f394
#
_cell.length_a   1.000
_cell.length_b   1.000
_cell.length_c   1.000
_cell.angle_alpha   90.00
_cell.angle_beta   90.00
_cell.angle_gamma   90.00
#
_symmetry.space_group_name_H-M   'P 1'
#
loop_
_entity.id
_entity.type
_entity.pdbx_description
1 polymer ?
#
loop_
_entity_poly.entity_id
_entity_poly.type
_entity_poly.pdbx_seq_one_letter_code
_entity_poly.pdbx_strand_id
1 'polypeptide(L)'
;MDSYHSGLYLQLAWAANSLNRGYYLWKSNAISHWTLTDGAVILVDPTINAGTAAVQYLLSLQLDRTSLEQAVSRDGFILTYRKFFGSPFDFSIEPSLPADLKQPALELPFNIGETWSFTGGPHGGWGDGSAWAGLDFAPPGEGSGCVSSDYWVTAVADSLVIRSGEGVLVLDLDGDGFEQTGWTILYLHIESRDRVGAGQWVSAGDPLGHPSCEGGVSNGTHVHIARRY
;
A
#
# COMPACT_ATOMS: atom_id res chain seq x y z
N MET A 1 -9.16 2.44 -23.34
CA MET A 1 -9.23 2.04 -21.93
C MET A 1 -9.15 0.53 -21.93
N ASP A 2 -8.17 -0.04 -21.27
CA ASP A 2 -7.99 -1.48 -21.26
C ASP A 2 -8.98 -2.16 -20.28
N SER A 3 -9.06 -3.49 -20.32
CA SER A 3 -9.99 -4.26 -19.46
C SER A 3 -9.67 -4.16 -17.98
N TYR A 4 -8.44 -3.80 -17.60
CA TYR A 4 -7.98 -3.69 -16.21
C TYR A 4 -8.44 -2.39 -15.52
N HIS A 5 -8.79 -1.36 -16.29
CA HIS A 5 -9.24 -0.06 -15.79
C HIS A 5 -10.69 0.24 -16.19
N SER A 6 -11.49 -0.80 -16.41
CA SER A 6 -12.90 -0.65 -16.78
C SER A 6 -13.77 -0.38 -15.53
N GLY A 7 -14.52 0.70 -15.57
CA GLY A 7 -15.40 1.14 -14.49
C GLY A 7 -14.76 2.14 -13.54
N LEU A 8 -15.60 2.94 -12.89
CA LEU A 8 -15.18 4.07 -12.05
C LEU A 8 -14.29 3.65 -10.89
N TYR A 9 -14.62 2.55 -10.23
CA TYR A 9 -13.83 2.05 -9.08
C TYR A 9 -12.38 1.76 -9.46
N LEU A 10 -12.16 0.98 -10.53
CA LEU A 10 -10.80 0.62 -10.98
C LEU A 10 -10.02 1.83 -11.47
N GLN A 11 -10.67 2.80 -12.10
CA GLN A 11 -10.03 4.05 -12.51
C GLN A 11 -9.60 4.89 -11.30
N LEU A 12 -10.45 5.02 -10.29
CA LEU A 12 -10.11 5.76 -9.06
C LEU A 12 -9.01 5.05 -8.27
N ALA A 13 -9.08 3.73 -8.14
CA ALA A 13 -8.05 2.94 -7.47
C ALA A 13 -6.69 3.07 -8.18
N TRP A 14 -6.68 2.96 -9.51
CA TRP A 14 -5.46 3.15 -10.31
C TRP A 14 -4.90 4.58 -10.17
N ALA A 15 -5.75 5.60 -10.21
CA ALA A 15 -5.32 6.98 -10.03
C ALA A 15 -4.73 7.23 -8.63
N ALA A 16 -5.39 6.73 -7.58
CA ALA A 16 -4.91 6.83 -6.21
C ALA A 16 -3.55 6.12 -6.02
N ASN A 17 -3.40 4.90 -6.53
CA ASN A 17 -2.15 4.16 -6.48
C ASN A 17 -1.03 4.88 -7.27
N SER A 18 -1.35 5.46 -8.41
CA SER A 18 -0.38 6.23 -9.22
C SER A 18 0.06 7.50 -8.50
N LEU A 19 -0.85 8.23 -7.85
CA LEU A 19 -0.52 9.39 -7.02
C LEU A 19 0.40 8.99 -5.86
N ASN A 20 0.07 7.93 -5.13
CA ASN A 20 0.91 7.38 -4.06
C ASN A 20 2.31 7.02 -4.58
N ARG A 21 2.40 6.33 -5.70
CA ARG A 21 3.67 5.93 -6.30
C ARG A 21 4.54 7.15 -6.63
N GLY A 22 3.99 8.16 -7.31
CA GLY A 22 4.70 9.40 -7.62
C GLY A 22 5.19 10.12 -6.37
N TYR A 23 4.35 10.19 -5.32
CA TYR A 23 4.70 10.78 -4.03
C TYR A 23 5.90 10.08 -3.39
N TYR A 24 5.86 8.75 -3.25
CA TYR A 24 6.91 8.00 -2.58
C TYR A 24 8.19 7.87 -3.39
N LEU A 25 8.12 7.77 -4.72
CA LEU A 25 9.30 7.85 -5.59
C LEU A 25 10.07 9.17 -5.39
N TRP A 26 9.33 10.28 -5.27
CA TRP A 26 9.93 11.58 -4.95
C TRP A 26 10.53 11.62 -3.55
N LYS A 27 9.78 11.20 -2.53
CA LYS A 27 10.22 11.22 -1.12
C LYS A 27 11.46 10.37 -0.87
N SER A 28 11.64 9.29 -1.62
CA SER A 28 12.79 8.37 -1.52
C SER A 28 13.95 8.73 -2.45
N ASN A 29 13.86 9.84 -3.21
CA ASN A 29 14.82 10.23 -4.26
C ASN A 29 15.02 9.12 -5.31
N ALA A 30 14.01 8.32 -5.58
CA ALA A 30 14.05 7.19 -6.50
C ALA A 30 13.63 7.57 -7.93
N ILE A 31 13.34 8.84 -8.20
CA ILE A 31 12.93 9.31 -9.52
C ILE A 31 13.68 10.58 -9.91
N SER A 32 14.15 10.61 -11.15
CA SER A 32 14.82 11.78 -11.76
C SER A 32 14.13 12.25 -13.04
N HIS A 33 13.25 11.46 -13.59
CA HIS A 33 12.57 11.76 -14.86
C HIS A 33 11.20 11.08 -14.95
N TRP A 34 10.34 11.63 -15.78
CA TRP A 34 9.09 11.01 -16.22
C TRP A 34 9.26 10.45 -17.62
N THR A 35 8.78 9.23 -17.86
CA THR A 35 8.63 8.66 -19.22
C THR A 35 7.18 8.80 -19.63
N LEU A 36 6.94 9.41 -20.79
CA LEU A 36 5.61 9.74 -21.30
C LEU A 36 5.08 8.67 -22.26
N THR A 37 3.81 8.80 -22.65
CA THR A 37 3.14 7.83 -23.53
C THR A 37 3.73 7.77 -24.93
N ASP A 38 4.37 8.83 -25.40
CA ASP A 38 5.10 8.92 -26.68
C ASP A 38 6.57 8.48 -26.57
N GLY A 39 7.00 7.98 -25.39
CA GLY A 39 8.38 7.59 -25.12
C GLY A 39 9.30 8.77 -24.79
N ALA A 40 8.82 10.01 -24.79
CA ALA A 40 9.61 11.17 -24.39
C ALA A 40 9.99 11.08 -22.93
N VAL A 41 11.19 11.57 -22.60
CA VAL A 41 11.72 11.66 -21.24
C VAL A 41 11.80 13.12 -20.83
N ILE A 42 11.25 13.45 -19.66
CA ILE A 42 11.28 14.80 -19.07
C ILE A 42 11.92 14.70 -17.70
N LEU A 43 12.96 15.51 -17.45
CA LEU A 43 13.58 15.60 -16.12
C LEU A 43 12.59 16.19 -15.13
N VAL A 44 12.56 15.62 -13.94
CA VAL A 44 11.77 16.14 -12.82
C VAL A 44 12.50 17.35 -12.24
N ASP A 45 11.80 18.47 -12.06
CA ASP A 45 12.36 19.63 -11.42
C ASP A 45 12.61 19.32 -9.94
N PRO A 46 13.86 19.45 -9.44
CA PRO A 46 14.20 19.12 -8.06
C PRO A 46 13.56 20.05 -7.02
N THR A 47 12.96 21.16 -7.44
CA THR A 47 12.34 22.13 -6.54
C THR A 47 10.84 21.86 -6.26
N ILE A 48 10.21 20.92 -6.96
CA ILE A 48 8.82 20.58 -6.71
C ILE A 48 8.66 19.83 -5.39
N ASN A 49 7.46 19.92 -4.82
CA ASN A 49 7.10 19.10 -3.65
C ASN A 49 6.57 17.71 -4.05
N ALA A 50 6.47 16.81 -3.08
CA ALA A 50 6.02 15.45 -3.32
C ALA A 50 4.59 15.35 -3.88
N GLY A 51 3.69 16.26 -3.48
CA GLY A 51 2.33 16.33 -4.03
C GLY A 51 2.31 16.71 -5.51
N THR A 52 3.14 17.69 -5.91
CA THR A 52 3.32 18.06 -7.32
C THR A 52 3.92 16.89 -8.12
N ALA A 53 4.92 16.19 -7.56
CA ALA A 53 5.51 15.03 -8.18
C ALA A 53 4.47 13.90 -8.37
N ALA A 54 3.61 13.67 -7.39
CA ALA A 54 2.52 12.72 -7.49
C ALA A 54 1.59 13.00 -8.67
N VAL A 55 1.15 14.26 -8.80
CA VAL A 55 0.27 14.68 -9.92
C VAL A 55 0.99 14.57 -11.25
N GLN A 56 2.24 15.03 -11.35
CA GLN A 56 3.01 14.92 -12.60
C GLN A 56 3.25 13.46 -12.99
N TYR A 57 3.51 12.57 -12.04
CA TYR A 57 3.63 11.14 -12.29
C TYR A 57 2.34 10.56 -12.89
N LEU A 58 1.18 10.82 -12.25
CA LEU A 58 -0.11 10.36 -12.78
C LEU A 58 -0.36 10.87 -14.21
N LEU A 59 -0.06 12.14 -14.48
CA LEU A 59 -0.22 12.76 -15.79
C LEU A 59 0.73 12.15 -16.81
N SER A 60 1.98 11.83 -16.44
CA SER A 60 2.97 11.24 -17.34
C SER A 60 2.57 9.87 -17.88
N LEU A 61 1.78 9.11 -17.10
CA LEU A 61 1.26 7.80 -17.52
C LEU A 61 0.17 7.89 -18.61
N GLN A 62 -0.37 9.08 -18.87
CA GLN A 62 -1.50 9.28 -19.77
C GLN A 62 -1.26 10.26 -20.90
N LEU A 63 -0.26 11.13 -20.78
CA LEU A 63 -0.04 12.25 -21.67
C LEU A 63 1.27 12.10 -22.45
N ASP A 64 1.27 12.65 -23.67
CA ASP A 64 2.47 12.93 -24.44
C ASP A 64 3.14 14.23 -23.94
N ARG A 65 4.31 14.57 -24.50
CA ARG A 65 5.07 15.76 -24.11
C ARG A 65 4.25 17.05 -24.20
N THR A 66 3.59 17.28 -25.33
CA THR A 66 2.84 18.53 -25.56
C THR A 66 1.67 18.65 -24.59
N SER A 67 0.93 17.58 -24.39
CA SER A 67 -0.20 17.54 -23.46
C SER A 67 0.25 17.69 -22.01
N LEU A 68 1.38 17.11 -21.61
CA LEU A 68 1.91 17.29 -20.26
C LEU A 68 2.39 18.72 -20.04
N GLU A 69 3.12 19.34 -20.97
CA GLU A 69 3.56 20.73 -20.87
C GLU A 69 2.37 21.70 -20.72
N GLN A 70 1.28 21.44 -21.45
CA GLN A 70 0.03 22.18 -21.26
C GLN A 70 -0.59 21.92 -19.90
N ALA A 71 -0.67 20.67 -19.45
CA ALA A 71 -1.28 20.29 -18.18
C ALA A 71 -0.56 20.90 -16.97
N VAL A 72 0.78 21.02 -17.01
CA VAL A 72 1.56 21.61 -15.92
C VAL A 72 1.72 23.13 -16.04
N SER A 73 1.20 23.73 -17.10
CA SER A 73 1.21 25.19 -17.26
C SER A 73 0.29 25.88 -16.26
N ARG A 74 0.37 27.23 -16.17
CA ARG A 74 -0.50 28.04 -15.31
C ARG A 74 -1.99 27.91 -15.62
N ASP A 75 -2.32 27.63 -16.88
CA ASP A 75 -3.70 27.50 -17.38
C ASP A 75 -4.12 26.01 -17.48
N GLY A 76 -3.32 25.09 -16.97
CA GLY A 76 -3.56 23.65 -17.01
C GLY A 76 -4.28 23.12 -15.77
N PHE A 77 -3.72 22.06 -15.18
CA PHE A 77 -4.32 21.34 -14.05
C PHE A 77 -4.68 22.25 -12.87
N ILE A 78 -3.78 23.15 -12.47
CA ILE A 78 -4.01 24.04 -11.31
C ILE A 78 -5.20 24.98 -11.50
N LEU A 79 -5.41 25.50 -12.71
CA LEU A 79 -6.56 26.33 -13.01
C LEU A 79 -7.87 25.53 -12.91
N THR A 80 -7.87 24.33 -13.47
CA THR A 80 -9.02 23.41 -13.39
C THR A 80 -9.31 23.00 -11.94
N TYR A 81 -8.27 22.67 -11.17
CA TYR A 81 -8.42 22.36 -9.74
C TYR A 81 -9.06 23.52 -8.97
N ARG A 82 -8.54 24.74 -9.15
CA ARG A 82 -9.08 25.95 -8.49
C ARG A 82 -10.54 26.21 -8.82
N LYS A 83 -10.95 25.94 -10.04
CA LYS A 83 -12.32 26.12 -10.48
C LYS A 83 -13.29 25.19 -9.74
N PHE A 84 -12.89 23.98 -9.41
CA PHE A 84 -13.75 22.99 -8.76
C PHE A 84 -13.62 22.96 -7.24
N PHE A 85 -12.43 23.22 -6.71
CA PHE A 85 -12.10 22.98 -5.30
C PHE A 85 -11.56 24.20 -4.56
N GLY A 86 -11.40 25.35 -5.21
CA GLY A 86 -10.74 26.50 -4.65
C GLY A 86 -9.22 26.39 -4.72
N SER A 87 -8.51 27.32 -4.06
CA SER A 87 -7.04 27.29 -4.04
C SER A 87 -6.53 26.21 -3.09
N PRO A 88 -5.70 25.25 -3.53
CA PRO A 88 -5.10 24.26 -2.62
C PRO A 88 -4.13 24.89 -1.59
N PHE A 89 -3.72 26.14 -1.80
CA PHE A 89 -2.79 26.87 -0.93
C PHE A 89 -3.51 27.67 0.18
N ASP A 90 -4.84 27.76 0.14
CA ASP A 90 -5.64 28.45 1.15
C ASP A 90 -5.90 27.57 2.38
N PHE A 91 -5.54 26.29 2.31
CA PHE A 91 -5.69 25.33 3.40
C PHE A 91 -4.34 25.13 4.09
N SER A 92 -4.31 25.36 5.39
CA SER A 92 -3.22 24.86 6.23
C SER A 92 -3.39 23.36 6.35
N ILE A 93 -2.57 22.59 5.65
CA ILE A 93 -2.55 21.13 5.81
C ILE A 93 -1.59 20.87 6.96
N GLU A 94 -2.12 20.39 8.08
CA GLU A 94 -1.30 19.80 9.13
C GLU A 94 -0.49 18.63 8.55
N PRO A 95 0.72 18.38 9.10
CA PRO A 95 1.46 17.19 8.67
C PRO A 95 0.55 15.96 8.78
N SER A 96 0.47 15.16 7.71
CA SER A 96 -0.31 13.91 7.73
C SER A 96 0.23 12.89 8.74
N LEU A 97 1.44 13.12 9.24
CA LEU A 97 2.06 12.35 10.31
C LEU A 97 2.32 13.27 11.50
N PRO A 98 1.84 12.94 12.70
CA PRO A 98 2.18 13.65 13.92
C PRO A 98 3.70 13.75 14.12
N ALA A 99 4.17 14.90 14.61
CA ALA A 99 5.61 15.13 14.82
C ALA A 99 6.22 14.19 15.88
N ASP A 100 5.39 13.70 16.80
CA ASP A 100 5.74 12.79 17.88
C ASP A 100 5.30 11.33 17.62
N LEU A 101 4.97 10.99 16.36
CA LEU A 101 4.53 9.66 15.97
C LEU A 101 5.55 8.60 16.40
N LYS A 102 5.12 7.69 17.24
CA LYS A 102 5.92 6.55 17.67
C LYS A 102 5.58 5.32 16.84
N GLN A 103 6.61 4.58 16.48
CA GLN A 103 6.45 3.27 15.84
C GLN A 103 5.88 2.29 16.87
N PRO A 104 4.85 1.48 16.55
CA PRO A 104 4.39 0.43 17.44
C PRO A 104 5.47 -0.63 17.61
N ALA A 105 5.54 -1.21 18.81
CA ALA A 105 6.30 -2.44 19.00
C ALA A 105 5.54 -3.58 18.33
N LEU A 106 6.20 -4.32 17.45
CA LEU A 106 5.62 -5.45 16.74
C LEU A 106 6.41 -6.70 17.01
N GLU A 107 5.72 -7.83 17.15
CA GLU A 107 6.30 -9.16 17.16
C GLU A 107 6.44 -9.71 15.72
N LEU A 108 7.05 -10.87 15.56
CA LEU A 108 7.06 -11.57 14.27
C LEU A 108 5.69 -12.21 14.03
N PRO A 109 5.25 -12.34 12.76
CA PRO A 109 3.91 -12.84 12.42
C PRO A 109 3.80 -14.39 12.49
N PHE A 110 4.52 -15.02 13.41
CA PHE A 110 4.53 -16.47 13.62
C PHE A 110 4.99 -16.81 15.03
N ASN A 111 4.76 -18.04 15.48
CA ASN A 111 5.00 -18.43 16.86
C ASN A 111 6.46 -18.29 17.28
N ILE A 112 6.66 -17.89 18.53
CA ILE A 112 7.99 -17.81 19.14
C ILE A 112 8.66 -19.19 19.11
N GLY A 113 9.91 -19.22 18.66
CA GLY A 113 10.70 -20.45 18.55
C GLY A 113 10.62 -21.14 17.18
N GLU A 114 9.71 -20.70 16.30
CA GLU A 114 9.72 -21.13 14.90
C GLU A 114 10.75 -20.33 14.08
N THR A 115 11.24 -20.93 13.02
CA THR A 115 12.17 -20.28 12.08
C THR A 115 11.53 -20.24 10.71
N TRP A 116 11.05 -19.09 10.31
CA TRP A 116 10.48 -18.84 8.98
C TRP A 116 11.51 -18.22 8.05
N SER A 117 11.35 -18.44 6.76
CA SER A 117 12.19 -17.85 5.73
C SER A 117 11.68 -16.46 5.35
N PHE A 118 12.54 -15.43 5.42
CA PHE A 118 12.25 -14.15 4.78
C PHE A 118 12.39 -14.33 3.27
N THR A 119 11.29 -14.25 2.54
CA THR A 119 11.22 -14.59 1.12
C THR A 119 11.10 -13.41 0.19
N GLY A 120 10.69 -12.24 0.69
CA GLY A 120 10.55 -11.04 -0.12
C GLY A 120 10.39 -9.76 0.68
N GLY A 121 10.79 -8.65 0.05
CA GLY A 121 10.60 -7.31 0.58
C GLY A 121 11.88 -6.47 0.69
N PRO A 122 11.74 -5.16 0.92
CA PRO A 122 10.43 -4.47 0.89
C PRO A 122 9.86 -4.37 -0.53
N HIS A 123 8.55 -4.52 -0.63
CA HIS A 123 7.78 -4.32 -1.86
C HIS A 123 6.44 -3.64 -1.57
N GLY A 124 5.52 -3.49 -2.55
CA GLY A 124 4.24 -2.83 -2.37
C GLY A 124 3.43 -3.43 -1.22
N GLY A 125 3.13 -2.63 -0.20
CA GLY A 125 2.47 -3.09 1.02
C GLY A 125 0.96 -3.26 0.87
N TRP A 126 0.29 -2.38 0.10
CA TRP A 126 -1.18 -2.30 -0.06
C TRP A 126 -1.63 -2.40 -1.52
N GLY A 127 -0.91 -3.11 -2.37
CA GLY A 127 -1.17 -3.23 -3.80
C GLY A 127 -0.20 -2.41 -4.65
N ASP A 128 -0.45 -2.40 -5.95
CA ASP A 128 0.39 -1.73 -6.93
C ASP A 128 0.45 -0.22 -6.67
N GLY A 129 1.67 0.34 -6.68
CA GLY A 129 1.91 1.77 -6.46
C GLY A 129 1.89 2.22 -5.01
N SER A 130 1.61 1.35 -4.04
CA SER A 130 1.74 1.66 -2.63
C SER A 130 3.19 1.77 -2.18
N ALA A 131 3.41 2.32 -0.97
CA ALA A 131 4.74 2.37 -0.36
C ALA A 131 5.34 0.96 -0.23
N TRP A 132 6.65 0.87 -0.36
CA TRP A 132 7.40 -0.38 -0.21
C TRP A 132 7.53 -0.72 1.27
N ALA A 133 6.45 -1.26 1.82
CA ALA A 133 6.31 -1.61 3.22
C ALA A 133 5.98 -3.10 3.45
N GLY A 134 5.78 -3.86 2.38
CA GLY A 134 5.46 -5.29 2.45
C GLY A 134 6.69 -6.15 2.69
N LEU A 135 6.58 -7.11 3.58
CA LEU A 135 7.56 -8.14 3.90
C LEU A 135 6.88 -9.51 3.82
N ASP A 136 7.58 -10.48 3.25
CA ASP A 136 7.05 -11.85 3.07
C ASP A 136 7.82 -12.86 3.90
N PHE A 137 7.08 -13.75 4.56
CA PHE A 137 7.63 -14.85 5.35
C PHE A 137 6.97 -16.18 4.95
N ALA A 138 7.78 -17.18 4.62
CA ALA A 138 7.31 -18.54 4.32
C ALA A 138 7.58 -19.48 5.51
N PRO A 139 6.64 -20.38 5.84
CA PRO A 139 6.81 -21.36 6.90
C PRO A 139 7.93 -22.37 6.58
N PRO A 140 8.53 -23.00 7.59
CA PRO A 140 9.59 -23.97 7.39
C PRO A 140 9.08 -25.28 6.80
N GLY A 141 9.94 -25.96 6.02
CA GLY A 141 9.74 -27.35 5.61
C GLY A 141 8.64 -27.63 4.60
N GLU A 142 7.97 -26.59 4.11
CA GLU A 142 6.92 -26.71 3.11
C GLU A 142 7.50 -26.92 1.71
N GLY A 143 6.74 -27.56 0.83
CA GLY A 143 7.12 -27.74 -0.56
C GLY A 143 7.14 -26.41 -1.34
N SER A 144 7.64 -26.45 -2.57
CA SER A 144 7.55 -25.31 -3.47
C SER A 144 6.13 -25.12 -4.01
N GLY A 145 5.73 -23.87 -4.25
CA GLY A 145 4.41 -23.50 -4.78
C GLY A 145 3.35 -23.32 -3.70
N CYS A 146 2.10 -23.30 -4.12
CA CYS A 146 0.95 -23.11 -3.24
C CYS A 146 0.53 -24.46 -2.61
N VAL A 147 1.00 -24.71 -1.41
CA VAL A 147 0.67 -25.88 -0.61
C VAL A 147 -0.11 -25.46 0.64
N SER A 148 -0.97 -26.35 1.14
CA SER A 148 -1.64 -26.13 2.43
C SER A 148 -0.62 -26.22 3.56
N SER A 149 -0.70 -25.34 4.52
CA SER A 149 0.20 -25.29 5.68
C SER A 149 -0.59 -25.35 6.97
N ASP A 150 -0.06 -26.10 7.95
CA ASP A 150 -0.62 -26.14 9.30
C ASP A 150 0.09 -25.19 10.28
N TYR A 151 1.08 -24.45 9.82
CA TYR A 151 1.68 -23.35 10.60
C TYR A 151 0.71 -22.21 10.80
N TRP A 152 0.83 -21.53 11.95
CA TRP A 152 -0.03 -20.41 12.28
C TRP A 152 0.66 -19.08 11.99
N VAL A 153 -0.04 -18.20 11.28
CA VAL A 153 0.25 -16.78 11.27
C VAL A 153 -0.34 -16.17 12.51
N THR A 154 0.43 -15.34 13.22
CA THR A 154 0.03 -14.75 14.49
C THR A 154 -0.09 -13.22 14.41
N ALA A 155 -0.87 -12.63 15.33
CA ALA A 155 -0.99 -11.20 15.50
C ALA A 155 0.34 -10.59 15.97
N VAL A 156 0.82 -9.56 15.28
CA VAL A 156 2.08 -8.89 15.63
C VAL A 156 1.93 -7.88 16.77
N ALA A 157 0.70 -7.55 17.15
CA ALA A 157 0.36 -6.64 18.25
C ALA A 157 -1.07 -6.85 18.70
N ASP A 158 -1.42 -6.37 19.91
CA ASP A 158 -2.80 -6.27 20.37
C ASP A 158 -3.59 -5.36 19.40
N SER A 159 -4.77 -5.81 18.97
CA SER A 159 -5.50 -5.10 17.93
C SER A 159 -6.94 -5.59 17.75
N LEU A 160 -7.74 -4.77 17.09
CA LEU A 160 -9.06 -5.14 16.59
C LEU A 160 -8.95 -5.64 15.15
N VAL A 161 -9.50 -6.78 14.82
CA VAL A 161 -9.64 -7.26 13.44
C VAL A 161 -10.76 -6.48 12.77
N ILE A 162 -10.44 -5.55 11.86
CA ILE A 162 -11.44 -4.71 11.18
C ILE A 162 -11.84 -5.22 9.81
N ARG A 163 -11.02 -6.05 9.18
CA ARG A 163 -11.34 -6.71 7.91
C ARG A 163 -10.79 -8.13 7.88
N SER A 164 -11.63 -9.07 7.43
CA SER A 164 -11.29 -10.48 7.24
C SER A 164 -12.05 -11.04 6.04
N GLY A 165 -11.34 -11.44 4.99
CA GLY A 165 -11.95 -12.02 3.79
C GLY A 165 -10.98 -12.09 2.63
N GLU A 166 -11.22 -13.00 1.69
CA GLU A 166 -10.48 -13.13 0.43
C GLU A 166 -8.95 -13.15 0.59
N GLY A 167 -8.46 -13.88 1.58
CA GLY A 167 -7.03 -13.96 1.87
C GLY A 167 -6.43 -12.75 2.61
N VAL A 168 -7.26 -11.78 2.99
CA VAL A 168 -6.83 -10.53 3.65
C VAL A 168 -7.31 -10.48 5.10
N LEU A 169 -6.41 -10.01 5.98
CA LEU A 169 -6.75 -9.50 7.31
C LEU A 169 -6.20 -8.08 7.47
N VAL A 170 -6.96 -7.20 8.11
CA VAL A 170 -6.47 -5.90 8.56
C VAL A 170 -6.72 -5.79 10.05
N LEU A 171 -5.64 -5.51 10.77
CA LEU A 171 -5.64 -5.27 12.20
C LEU A 171 -5.51 -3.76 12.46
N ASP A 172 -6.35 -3.25 13.32
CA ASP A 172 -6.38 -1.88 13.79
C ASP A 172 -5.81 -1.83 15.22
N LEU A 173 -4.69 -1.14 15.41
CA LEU A 173 -3.94 -1.16 16.66
C LEU A 173 -4.48 -0.18 17.71
N ASP A 174 -5.16 0.89 17.29
CA ASP A 174 -5.80 1.81 18.24
C ASP A 174 -7.26 1.44 18.56
N GLY A 175 -7.83 0.51 17.79
CA GLY A 175 -9.11 -0.12 18.06
C GLY A 175 -10.32 0.78 17.83
N ASP A 176 -10.18 1.85 17.06
CA ASP A 176 -11.27 2.76 16.75
C ASP A 176 -12.22 2.23 15.66
N GLY A 177 -11.84 1.17 14.97
CA GLY A 177 -12.60 0.48 13.92
C GLY A 177 -12.43 1.07 12.53
N PHE A 178 -11.52 2.02 12.34
CA PHE A 178 -11.26 2.68 11.06
C PHE A 178 -9.87 2.38 10.52
N GLU A 179 -9.81 1.83 9.30
CA GLU A 179 -8.54 1.53 8.61
C GLU A 179 -7.75 2.80 8.22
N GLN A 180 -8.36 3.98 8.30
CA GLN A 180 -7.81 5.26 7.85
C GLN A 180 -7.16 6.07 8.96
N THR A 181 -7.27 5.65 10.19
CA THR A 181 -6.76 6.32 11.39
C THR A 181 -5.80 5.41 12.15
N GLY A 182 -4.82 6.01 12.82
CA GLY A 182 -3.87 5.26 13.64
C GLY A 182 -2.99 4.28 12.86
N TRP A 183 -2.42 3.32 13.58
CA TRP A 183 -1.62 2.27 12.99
C TRP A 183 -2.47 1.06 12.60
N THR A 184 -2.35 0.63 11.35
CA THR A 184 -2.98 -0.60 10.85
C THR A 184 -1.95 -1.57 10.28
N ILE A 185 -2.23 -2.86 10.40
CA ILE A 185 -1.41 -3.95 9.86
C ILE A 185 -2.24 -4.74 8.85
N LEU A 186 -1.75 -4.83 7.63
CA LEU A 186 -2.28 -5.73 6.61
C LEU A 186 -1.54 -7.06 6.69
N TYR A 187 -2.31 -8.14 6.65
CA TYR A 187 -1.86 -9.47 6.31
C TYR A 187 -2.52 -9.90 5.01
N LEU A 188 -1.75 -10.48 4.11
CA LEU A 188 -2.26 -11.05 2.86
C LEU A 188 -1.80 -12.51 2.78
N HIS A 189 -2.51 -13.29 1.97
CA HIS A 189 -2.31 -14.72 1.79
C HIS A 189 -2.65 -15.55 3.03
N ILE A 190 -3.67 -15.14 3.79
CA ILE A 190 -4.21 -15.93 4.90
C ILE A 190 -5.31 -16.83 4.39
N GLU A 191 -5.15 -18.17 4.59
CA GLU A 191 -6.11 -19.17 4.18
C GLU A 191 -7.51 -18.90 4.78
N SER A 192 -8.56 -19.27 4.07
CA SER A 192 -9.95 -19.16 4.58
C SER A 192 -10.22 -20.11 5.76
N ARG A 193 -9.47 -21.21 5.85
CA ARG A 193 -9.52 -22.16 6.94
C ARG A 193 -9.04 -21.52 8.25
N ASP A 194 -9.85 -21.61 9.29
CA ASP A 194 -9.55 -21.14 10.66
C ASP A 194 -9.14 -19.65 10.77
N ARG A 195 -9.41 -18.85 9.72
CA ARG A 195 -9.09 -17.42 9.73
C ARG A 195 -9.98 -16.68 10.72
N VAL A 196 -9.35 -15.86 11.58
CA VAL A 196 -10.05 -14.98 12.55
C VAL A 196 -11.04 -14.05 11.84
N GLY A 197 -12.23 -13.88 12.43
CA GLY A 197 -13.29 -13.02 11.88
C GLY A 197 -13.12 -11.55 12.22
N ALA A 198 -13.69 -10.67 11.38
CA ALA A 198 -13.77 -9.24 11.68
C ALA A 198 -14.61 -8.99 12.95
N GLY A 199 -14.27 -7.94 13.69
CA GLY A 199 -14.89 -7.57 14.95
C GLY A 199 -14.30 -8.26 16.20
N GLN A 200 -13.33 -9.15 16.03
CA GLN A 200 -12.65 -9.84 17.15
C GLN A 200 -11.41 -9.03 17.60
N TRP A 201 -11.21 -8.97 18.91
CA TRP A 201 -9.96 -8.52 19.49
C TRP A 201 -8.98 -9.67 19.57
N VAL A 202 -7.72 -9.40 19.25
CA VAL A 202 -6.60 -10.34 19.32
C VAL A 202 -5.45 -9.72 20.11
N SER A 203 -4.73 -10.54 20.83
CA SER A 203 -3.48 -10.15 21.50
C SER A 203 -2.28 -10.53 20.64
N ALA A 204 -1.14 -9.86 20.86
CA ALA A 204 0.11 -10.24 20.24
C ALA A 204 0.39 -11.74 20.46
N GLY A 205 0.71 -12.46 19.38
CA GLY A 205 0.91 -13.91 19.39
C GLY A 205 -0.36 -14.76 19.20
N ASP A 206 -1.56 -14.17 19.24
CA ASP A 206 -2.79 -14.95 18.98
C ASP A 206 -2.84 -15.45 17.53
N PRO A 207 -3.38 -16.67 17.28
CA PRO A 207 -3.47 -17.24 15.95
C PRO A 207 -4.50 -16.48 15.08
N LEU A 208 -4.10 -16.10 13.86
CA LEU A 208 -4.92 -15.38 12.90
C LEU A 208 -5.47 -16.26 11.77
N GLY A 209 -4.77 -17.34 11.45
CA GLY A 209 -5.04 -18.27 10.35
C GLY A 209 -3.76 -18.90 9.82
N HIS A 210 -3.83 -19.54 8.67
CA HIS A 210 -2.71 -20.26 8.08
C HIS A 210 -2.16 -19.51 6.86
N PRO A 211 -0.83 -19.54 6.61
CA PRO A 211 -0.26 -18.97 5.39
C PRO A 211 -0.72 -19.77 4.17
N SER A 212 -0.94 -19.08 3.06
CA SER A 212 -1.45 -19.69 1.83
C SER A 212 -1.03 -18.91 0.57
N CYS A 213 -1.76 -19.11 -0.52
CA CYS A 213 -1.72 -18.25 -1.71
C CYS A 213 -3.06 -17.54 -1.95
N GLU A 214 -3.99 -17.53 -1.00
CA GLU A 214 -5.27 -16.85 -1.14
C GLU A 214 -5.07 -15.33 -1.22
N GLY A 215 -5.87 -14.67 -2.01
CA GLY A 215 -5.82 -13.21 -2.21
C GLY A 215 -4.57 -12.74 -2.95
N GLY A 216 -4.73 -11.81 -3.86
CA GLY A 216 -3.63 -11.23 -4.62
C GLY A 216 -2.89 -12.23 -5.54
N VAL A 217 -1.64 -11.90 -5.88
CA VAL A 217 -0.77 -12.75 -6.73
C VAL A 217 0.30 -13.39 -5.86
N SER A 218 0.36 -14.71 -5.86
CA SER A 218 1.36 -15.48 -5.13
C SER A 218 1.80 -16.71 -5.96
N ASN A 219 3.06 -17.10 -5.85
CA ASN A 219 3.61 -18.32 -6.46
C ASN A 219 4.08 -19.35 -5.44
N GLY A 220 3.87 -19.09 -4.15
CA GLY A 220 4.22 -20.01 -3.06
C GLY A 220 3.54 -19.63 -1.75
N THR A 221 3.35 -20.61 -0.88
CA THR A 221 2.74 -20.43 0.45
C THR A 221 3.58 -19.52 1.32
N HIS A 222 3.04 -18.36 1.72
CA HIS A 222 3.69 -17.40 2.60
C HIS A 222 2.66 -16.51 3.26
N VAL A 223 3.08 -15.68 4.20
CA VAL A 223 2.34 -14.50 4.67
C VAL A 223 3.04 -13.24 4.19
N HIS A 224 2.27 -12.33 3.61
CA HIS A 224 2.68 -10.95 3.36
C HIS A 224 2.17 -10.08 4.50
N ILE A 225 3.03 -9.24 5.05
CA ILE A 225 2.67 -8.29 6.11
C ILE A 225 3.15 -6.90 5.76
N ALA A 226 2.31 -5.90 6.01
CA ALA A 226 2.66 -4.49 5.87
C ALA A 226 1.97 -3.65 6.94
N ARG A 227 2.64 -2.58 7.39
CA ARG A 227 2.02 -1.61 8.30
C ARG A 227 1.83 -0.27 7.61
N ARG A 228 0.83 0.46 8.09
CA ARG A 228 0.46 1.79 7.62
C ARG A 228 0.02 2.64 8.80
N TYR A 229 0.25 3.98 8.69
CA TYR A 229 -0.34 5.01 9.53
C TYR A 229 -1.24 5.91 8.71
#